data_04475a8eaa0706fc2d335fa42fb0e2ca
#
_entry.id   04475a8eaa0706fc2d335fa42fb0e2ca
#
_cell.length_a   1.000
_cell.length_b   1.000
_cell.length_c   1.000
_cell.angle_alpha   90.00
_cell.angle_beta   90.00
_cell.angle_gamma   90.00
#
_symmetry.space_group_name_H-M   'P 1'
#
loop_
_entity.id
_entity.type
_entity.pdbx_description
1 polymer ?
#
loop_
_entity_poly.entity_id
_entity_poly.type
_entity_poly.pdbx_seq_one_letter_code
_entity_poly.pdbx_strand_id
1 'polypeptide(L)'
;MGRLLVLLLLGAVTMTMAQTIPTMETGGRTMPDEWIDKDTGHRVIKLTRRGGSNVSFYFHNNPFVADEMVFRGSDVEHAGNDMMHGAGPKRRTQMYAVNLKTLDIRQLTNEPYNVSTEIVCPATHEIFYQHEDSVFALNIDNLRKRTIAVMPKELRGGIVTVNADGTLLAGKLDDPEERKILGEHPKKSEFFRLIFDARLKKTIFTINTRTGIMDTIYSERAWLNHLQFSPTDPTLLMFCHEGPWHEVDRIWTMDVVKREKPRLIHKRTMYREIAGHEWWGADGRHIYFDLQKPRGETFFVGKTNVYSGVEEDFELQRSEWSVHFVSAWDEKTLAGDGGSKTSVAHSPEGQWIYFFEYDGPRLKATRLVNMKNHDYKLEPNVHYSPDQHWIIFRANFEGVENVYAVEINTGCFSPNRF
;
A
#
# COMPACT_ATOMS: atom_id res chain seq x y z
N MET A 1 -76.64 -29.63 4.27
CA MET A 1 -76.27 -28.19 4.14
C MET A 1 -74.84 -27.96 4.64
N GLY A 2 -73.89 -28.08 3.77
CA GLY A 2 -72.45 -27.89 4.10
C GLY A 2 -72.00 -26.52 3.55
N ARG A 3 -71.54 -25.65 4.42
CA ARG A 3 -70.94 -24.36 4.04
C ARG A 3 -69.46 -24.55 3.75
N LEU A 4 -69.04 -24.33 2.53
CA LEU A 4 -67.67 -24.28 2.07
C LEU A 4 -67.07 -22.92 2.45
N LEU A 5 -66.05 -22.90 3.31
CA LEU A 5 -65.32 -21.70 3.69
C LEU A 5 -64.14 -21.58 2.73
N VAL A 6 -64.15 -20.58 1.83
CA VAL A 6 -63.02 -20.27 0.95
C VAL A 6 -62.14 -19.24 1.67
N LEU A 7 -60.94 -19.70 2.13
CA LEU A 7 -59.88 -18.78 2.61
C LEU A 7 -59.12 -18.20 1.43
N LEU A 8 -59.31 -16.90 1.19
CA LEU A 8 -58.48 -16.11 0.29
C LEU A 8 -57.15 -15.77 1.04
N LEU A 9 -56.04 -16.41 0.65
CA LEU A 9 -54.69 -16.00 1.02
C LEU A 9 -54.30 -14.82 0.14
N LEU A 10 -54.30 -13.61 0.73
CA LEU A 10 -53.66 -12.41 0.14
C LEU A 10 -52.12 -12.55 0.37
N GLY A 11 -51.42 -12.98 -0.65
CA GLY A 11 -49.94 -12.89 -0.69
C GLY A 11 -49.51 -11.42 -0.84
N ALA A 12 -48.95 -10.84 0.22
CA ALA A 12 -48.30 -9.56 0.15
C ALA A 12 -46.97 -9.72 -0.62
N VAL A 13 -46.96 -9.29 -1.87
CA VAL A 13 -45.71 -9.13 -2.65
C VAL A 13 -45.00 -7.90 -2.09
N THR A 14 -44.03 -8.08 -1.23
CA THR A 14 -43.11 -7.01 -0.86
C THR A 14 -42.19 -6.72 -2.05
N MET A 15 -42.53 -5.71 -2.83
CA MET A 15 -41.60 -5.11 -3.80
C MET A 15 -40.46 -4.46 -2.99
N THR A 16 -39.33 -5.11 -2.94
CA THR A 16 -38.08 -4.47 -2.50
C THR A 16 -37.72 -3.43 -3.56
N MET A 17 -37.98 -2.15 -3.28
CA MET A 17 -37.49 -1.04 -4.10
C MET A 17 -35.96 -1.15 -4.09
N ALA A 18 -35.36 -1.37 -5.24
CA ALA A 18 -33.92 -1.26 -5.41
C ALA A 18 -33.53 0.17 -4.99
N GLN A 19 -32.76 0.29 -3.92
CA GLN A 19 -32.31 1.59 -3.43
C GLN A 19 -31.40 2.19 -4.50
N THR A 20 -31.78 3.31 -5.10
CA THR A 20 -30.94 3.97 -6.13
C THR A 20 -29.69 4.52 -5.47
N ILE A 21 -28.52 4.16 -6.02
CA ILE A 21 -27.22 4.66 -5.55
C ILE A 21 -27.20 6.19 -5.77
N PRO A 22 -26.97 7.01 -4.72
CA PRO A 22 -27.00 8.46 -4.87
C PRO A 22 -25.81 8.98 -5.67
N THR A 23 -26.06 9.91 -6.59
CA THR A 23 -25.00 10.70 -7.23
C THR A 23 -24.71 11.94 -6.39
N MET A 24 -23.49 12.08 -5.90
CA MET A 24 -23.16 13.15 -4.98
C MET A 24 -21.67 13.51 -5.00
N GLU A 25 -21.33 14.63 -4.39
CA GLU A 25 -19.97 15.05 -4.16
C GLU A 25 -19.28 14.12 -3.16
N THR A 26 -18.06 13.68 -3.49
CA THR A 26 -17.25 12.82 -2.63
C THR A 26 -16.65 13.62 -1.47
N GLY A 27 -16.90 13.17 -0.23
CA GLY A 27 -16.31 13.72 1.00
C GLY A 27 -16.93 15.03 1.50
N GLY A 28 -16.33 15.61 2.54
CA GLY A 28 -16.81 16.83 3.20
C GLY A 28 -18.03 16.62 4.10
N ARG A 29 -18.47 15.39 4.28
CA ARG A 29 -19.60 14.95 5.12
C ARG A 29 -19.51 13.47 5.40
N THR A 30 -20.37 12.94 6.26
CA THR A 30 -20.61 11.50 6.38
C THR A 30 -21.10 10.96 5.03
N MET A 31 -20.41 9.96 4.50
CA MET A 31 -20.72 9.34 3.22
C MET A 31 -21.62 8.11 3.42
N PRO A 32 -22.52 7.81 2.47
CA PRO A 32 -23.22 6.53 2.45
C PRO A 32 -22.22 5.39 2.19
N ASP A 33 -22.66 4.15 2.33
CA ASP A 33 -21.81 2.97 2.06
C ASP A 33 -21.40 2.86 0.58
N GLU A 34 -22.19 3.44 -0.32
CA GLU A 34 -21.86 3.56 -1.74
C GLU A 34 -22.50 4.81 -2.38
N TRP A 35 -21.83 5.38 -3.37
CA TRP A 35 -22.33 6.53 -4.15
C TRP A 35 -21.68 6.56 -5.54
N ILE A 36 -22.26 7.39 -6.42
CA ILE A 36 -21.64 7.79 -7.69
C ILE A 36 -20.97 9.15 -7.46
N ASP A 37 -19.64 9.23 -7.71
CA ASP A 37 -18.95 10.51 -7.70
C ASP A 37 -19.52 11.42 -8.79
N LYS A 38 -20.02 12.59 -8.40
CA LYS A 38 -20.75 13.48 -9.33
C LYS A 38 -19.87 14.08 -10.43
N ASP A 39 -18.55 14.18 -10.17
CA ASP A 39 -17.62 14.84 -11.08
C ASP A 39 -17.03 13.86 -12.11
N THR A 40 -17.03 12.55 -11.81
CA THR A 40 -16.44 11.50 -12.65
C THR A 40 -17.46 10.48 -13.15
N GLY A 41 -18.59 10.31 -12.46
CA GLY A 41 -19.60 9.31 -12.78
C GLY A 41 -19.24 7.88 -12.33
N HIS A 42 -18.10 7.68 -11.66
CA HIS A 42 -17.68 6.37 -11.16
C HIS A 42 -18.35 6.03 -9.83
N ARG A 43 -18.68 4.75 -9.66
CA ARG A 43 -19.22 4.22 -8.41
C ARG A 43 -18.10 4.06 -7.39
N VAL A 44 -18.33 4.54 -6.16
CA VAL A 44 -17.43 4.42 -5.02
C VAL A 44 -18.12 3.66 -3.91
N ILE A 45 -17.44 2.75 -3.26
CA ILE A 45 -17.92 1.99 -2.10
C ILE A 45 -16.98 2.13 -0.92
N LYS A 46 -17.53 2.15 0.30
CA LYS A 46 -16.79 2.08 1.55
C LYS A 46 -16.55 0.62 1.90
N LEU A 47 -15.29 0.19 1.93
CA LEU A 47 -14.90 -1.17 2.30
C LEU A 47 -14.89 -1.37 3.82
N THR A 48 -14.41 -0.37 4.59
CA THR A 48 -14.27 -0.46 6.05
C THR A 48 -15.48 0.14 6.76
N ARG A 49 -16.55 -0.67 6.88
CA ARG A 49 -17.83 -0.27 7.50
C ARG A 49 -17.82 -0.54 9.01
N ARG A 50 -16.78 -0.07 9.70
CA ARG A 50 -16.62 -0.16 11.16
C ARG A 50 -16.25 1.20 11.74
N GLY A 51 -16.45 1.38 13.04
CA GLY A 51 -16.00 2.57 13.75
C GLY A 51 -14.48 2.67 13.87
N GLY A 52 -13.99 3.85 14.20
CA GLY A 52 -12.57 4.14 14.38
C GLY A 52 -11.81 4.39 13.09
N SER A 53 -10.49 4.48 13.19
CA SER A 53 -9.59 4.68 12.05
C SER A 53 -9.27 3.36 11.37
N ASN A 54 -9.32 3.33 10.04
CA ASN A 54 -9.10 2.16 9.20
C ASN A 54 -8.16 2.52 8.05
N VAL A 55 -6.99 1.88 7.98
CA VAL A 55 -5.91 2.28 7.07
C VAL A 55 -5.43 1.07 6.27
N SER A 56 -5.48 1.16 4.93
CA SER A 56 -4.90 0.17 4.03
C SER A 56 -3.36 0.23 4.08
N PHE A 57 -2.70 -0.67 3.39
CA PHE A 57 -1.25 -0.76 3.32
C PHE A 57 -0.64 0.36 2.46
N TYR A 58 0.65 0.51 2.57
CA TYR A 58 1.45 1.31 1.67
C TYR A 58 1.41 0.69 0.26
N PHE A 59 1.37 1.47 -0.76
CA PHE A 59 0.98 1.10 -2.14
C PHE A 59 1.66 -0.14 -2.72
N HIS A 60 2.93 -0.40 -2.37
CA HIS A 60 3.68 -1.54 -2.90
C HIS A 60 3.54 -2.83 -2.06
N ASN A 61 2.90 -2.78 -0.90
CA ASN A 61 2.69 -3.95 -0.05
C ASN A 61 1.35 -4.62 -0.41
N ASN A 62 1.39 -5.89 -0.77
CA ASN A 62 0.18 -6.63 -1.10
C ASN A 62 -0.66 -6.93 0.15
N PRO A 63 -1.88 -6.36 0.29
CA PRO A 63 -2.75 -6.61 1.44
C PRO A 63 -3.67 -7.83 1.27
N PHE A 64 -3.64 -8.54 0.13
CA PHE A 64 -4.66 -9.51 -0.23
C PHE A 64 -4.27 -10.95 0.09
N VAL A 65 -5.24 -11.70 0.61
CA VAL A 65 -5.20 -13.15 0.74
C VAL A 65 -6.55 -13.69 0.28
N ALA A 66 -6.57 -14.46 -0.78
CA ALA A 66 -7.80 -14.90 -1.44
C ALA A 66 -8.77 -13.73 -1.68
N ASP A 67 -10.00 -13.80 -1.16
CA ASP A 67 -11.02 -12.76 -1.29
C ASP A 67 -10.98 -11.73 -0.15
N GLU A 68 -9.97 -11.75 0.71
CA GLU A 68 -9.85 -10.82 1.83
C GLU A 68 -8.75 -9.79 1.64
N MET A 69 -9.01 -8.57 2.07
CA MET A 69 -8.03 -7.50 2.20
C MET A 69 -7.72 -7.27 3.68
N VAL A 70 -6.46 -7.37 4.05
CA VAL A 70 -5.95 -7.07 5.40
C VAL A 70 -5.73 -5.56 5.54
N PHE A 71 -6.11 -4.99 6.68
CA PHE A 71 -5.91 -3.57 6.97
C PHE A 71 -5.66 -3.34 8.46
N ARG A 72 -5.16 -2.16 8.80
CA ARG A 72 -4.95 -1.70 10.18
C ARG A 72 -6.20 -0.97 10.67
N GLY A 73 -6.65 -1.28 11.88
CA GLY A 73 -7.78 -0.61 12.50
C GLY A 73 -7.51 -0.22 13.95
N SER A 74 -8.07 0.91 14.39
CA SER A 74 -8.08 1.33 15.79
C SER A 74 -9.50 1.69 16.23
N ASP A 75 -9.86 1.42 17.49
CA ASP A 75 -11.24 1.56 17.97
C ASP A 75 -11.65 2.99 18.33
N VAL A 76 -10.76 3.96 18.23
CA VAL A 76 -11.04 5.35 18.59
C VAL A 76 -10.94 6.23 17.35
N GLU A 77 -12.00 6.99 17.08
CA GLU A 77 -11.96 8.07 16.09
C GLU A 77 -10.78 9.01 16.37
N HIS A 78 -10.03 9.38 15.33
CA HIS A 78 -9.05 10.43 15.45
C HIS A 78 -9.79 11.75 15.66
N ALA A 79 -10.05 12.12 16.92
CA ALA A 79 -10.29 13.51 17.25
C ALA A 79 -9.04 14.28 16.82
N GLY A 80 -9.21 15.14 15.83
CA GLY A 80 -8.11 15.86 15.21
C GLY A 80 -7.19 16.49 16.26
N ASN A 81 -5.89 16.38 16.00
CA ASN A 81 -4.81 17.20 16.58
C ASN A 81 -4.53 17.15 18.09
N ASP A 82 -4.69 16.04 18.81
CA ASP A 82 -4.14 15.95 20.17
C ASP A 82 -2.92 15.01 20.26
N MET A 83 -1.83 15.41 19.63
CA MET A 83 -0.49 14.86 19.90
C MET A 83 0.20 15.58 21.07
N MET A 84 -0.51 16.42 21.82
CA MET A 84 0.01 17.08 23.02
C MET A 84 -0.99 16.93 24.16
N HIS A 85 -0.55 16.24 25.20
CA HIS A 85 -1.07 16.15 26.57
C HIS A 85 -1.95 14.93 26.93
N GLY A 86 -1.31 14.00 27.65
CA GLY A 86 -1.83 13.39 28.86
C GLY A 86 -2.93 12.35 28.75
N ALA A 87 -2.54 11.06 28.89
CA ALA A 87 -3.33 9.98 29.48
C ALA A 87 -4.82 9.83 29.07
N GLY A 88 -5.09 9.82 27.76
CA GLY A 88 -6.31 9.23 27.20
C GLY A 88 -6.16 7.68 27.12
N PRO A 89 -7.26 6.90 26.97
CA PRO A 89 -7.16 5.47 26.79
C PRO A 89 -6.21 5.19 25.61
N LYS A 90 -5.17 4.37 25.86
CA LYS A 90 -4.17 4.03 24.85
C LYS A 90 -4.87 3.36 23.68
N ARG A 91 -4.98 4.06 22.56
CA ARG A 91 -5.54 3.54 21.30
C ARG A 91 -4.70 2.36 20.87
N ARG A 92 -5.31 1.19 20.77
CA ARG A 92 -4.62 0.00 20.29
C ARG A 92 -4.95 -0.22 18.83
N THR A 93 -3.91 -0.17 18.00
CA THR A 93 -4.01 -0.60 16.61
C THR A 93 -3.95 -2.12 16.56
N GLN A 94 -4.87 -2.71 15.81
CA GLN A 94 -4.95 -4.15 15.57
C GLN A 94 -5.12 -4.40 14.08
N MET A 95 -4.92 -5.65 13.66
CA MET A 95 -5.13 -6.07 12.27
C MET A 95 -6.54 -6.63 12.10
N TYR A 96 -7.14 -6.30 10.97
CA TYR A 96 -8.46 -6.72 10.54
C TYR A 96 -8.40 -7.23 9.10
N ALA A 97 -9.41 -7.99 8.68
CA ALA A 97 -9.64 -8.33 7.29
C ALA A 97 -11.07 -7.95 6.90
N VAL A 98 -11.25 -7.49 5.67
CA VAL A 98 -12.54 -7.31 5.02
C VAL A 98 -12.65 -8.28 3.85
N ASN A 99 -13.73 -9.04 3.80
CA ASN A 99 -14.05 -9.88 2.64
C ASN A 99 -14.55 -8.97 1.51
N LEU A 100 -13.88 -8.97 0.36
CA LEU A 100 -14.18 -8.08 -0.75
C LEU A 100 -15.49 -8.42 -1.47
N LYS A 101 -16.07 -9.60 -1.26
CA LYS A 101 -17.36 -10.01 -1.86
C LYS A 101 -18.57 -9.71 -0.95
N THR A 102 -18.42 -9.95 0.35
CA THR A 102 -19.52 -9.78 1.31
C THR A 102 -19.45 -8.49 2.10
N LEU A 103 -18.27 -7.83 2.11
CA LEU A 103 -17.91 -6.67 2.92
C LEU A 103 -17.95 -6.92 4.44
N ASP A 104 -17.98 -8.20 4.85
CA ASP A 104 -17.86 -8.59 6.25
C ASP A 104 -16.46 -8.30 6.76
N ILE A 105 -16.38 -7.72 7.96
CA ILE A 105 -15.11 -7.39 8.61
C ILE A 105 -14.91 -8.30 9.81
N ARG A 106 -13.71 -8.87 9.93
CA ARG A 106 -13.29 -9.63 11.09
C ARG A 106 -11.96 -9.14 11.66
N GLN A 107 -11.82 -9.23 12.98
CA GLN A 107 -10.57 -8.89 13.66
C GLN A 107 -9.61 -10.09 13.58
N LEU A 108 -8.36 -9.83 13.20
CA LEU A 108 -7.29 -10.83 13.11
C LEU A 108 -6.46 -10.90 14.39
N THR A 109 -6.13 -9.75 14.99
CA THR A 109 -5.29 -9.69 16.21
C THR A 109 -6.04 -9.05 17.35
N ASN A 110 -5.78 -9.49 18.57
CA ASN A 110 -6.28 -8.89 19.81
C ASN A 110 -5.19 -8.94 20.89
N GLU A 111 -4.08 -8.30 20.59
CA GLU A 111 -2.90 -8.27 21.46
C GLU A 111 -3.01 -7.13 22.48
N PRO A 112 -2.38 -7.23 23.66
CA PRO A 112 -2.39 -6.15 24.66
C PRO A 112 -1.53 -4.93 24.26
N TYR A 113 -0.87 -5.00 23.10
CA TYR A 113 -0.02 -3.97 22.50
C TYR A 113 -0.50 -3.64 21.08
N ASN A 114 0.07 -2.61 20.48
CA ASN A 114 -0.19 -2.26 19.10
C ASN A 114 0.37 -3.33 18.15
N VAL A 115 -0.47 -3.81 17.25
CA VAL A 115 -0.05 -4.61 16.09
C VAL A 115 -0.29 -3.79 14.84
N SER A 116 0.81 -3.42 14.19
CA SER A 116 0.77 -2.69 12.92
C SER A 116 1.79 -3.34 11.99
N THR A 117 1.31 -4.01 10.96
CA THR A 117 2.16 -4.65 9.95
C THR A 117 1.59 -4.44 8.56
N GLU A 118 2.45 -4.52 7.58
CA GLU A 118 2.09 -4.57 6.16
C GLU A 118 2.74 -5.79 5.48
N ILE A 119 3.07 -6.82 6.25
CA ILE A 119 3.75 -8.02 5.79
C ILE A 119 2.74 -9.16 5.76
N VAL A 120 2.26 -9.46 4.57
CA VAL A 120 1.28 -10.52 4.28
C VAL A 120 1.87 -11.49 3.26
N CYS A 121 1.72 -12.79 3.50
CA CYS A 121 2.06 -13.82 2.53
C CYS A 121 0.80 -14.52 2.04
N PRO A 122 0.38 -14.28 0.79
CA PRO A 122 -0.77 -14.97 0.21
C PRO A 122 -0.59 -16.49 0.11
N ALA A 123 0.65 -16.96 -0.11
CA ALA A 123 0.94 -18.38 -0.28
C ALA A 123 0.76 -19.20 1.01
N THR A 124 0.97 -18.60 2.19
CA THR A 124 0.83 -19.27 3.49
C THR A 124 -0.38 -18.82 4.28
N HIS A 125 -1.13 -17.84 3.77
CA HIS A 125 -2.23 -17.15 4.45
C HIS A 125 -1.81 -16.63 5.83
N GLU A 126 -0.61 -16.05 5.93
CA GLU A 126 -0.07 -15.51 7.18
C GLU A 126 0.21 -14.02 7.09
N ILE A 127 -0.04 -13.32 8.19
CA ILE A 127 0.54 -12.00 8.46
C ILE A 127 1.73 -12.17 9.40
N PHE A 128 2.76 -11.35 9.18
CA PHE A 128 3.96 -11.35 10.01
C PHE A 128 4.09 -10.00 10.70
N TYR A 129 4.37 -10.01 11.99
CA TYR A 129 4.56 -8.79 12.76
C TYR A 129 5.61 -8.97 13.85
N GLN A 130 6.10 -7.85 14.34
CA GLN A 130 7.11 -7.81 15.38
C GLN A 130 6.62 -7.00 16.57
N HIS A 131 6.87 -7.49 17.76
CA HIS A 131 6.72 -6.73 19.00
C HIS A 131 7.99 -6.88 19.81
N GLU A 132 8.66 -5.75 20.10
CA GLU A 132 9.99 -5.73 20.68
C GLU A 132 10.98 -6.62 19.89
N ASP A 133 11.58 -7.60 20.56
CA ASP A 133 12.55 -8.52 19.95
C ASP A 133 11.87 -9.77 19.36
N SER A 134 10.57 -9.96 19.53
CA SER A 134 9.85 -11.17 19.12
C SER A 134 9.14 -10.98 17.78
N VAL A 135 9.38 -11.91 16.87
CA VAL A 135 8.76 -11.99 15.55
C VAL A 135 7.70 -13.08 15.54
N PHE A 136 6.51 -12.75 15.07
CA PHE A 136 5.34 -13.62 15.07
C PHE A 136 4.79 -13.82 13.65
N ALA A 137 4.19 -14.98 13.43
CA ALA A 137 3.26 -15.23 12.34
C ALA A 137 1.88 -15.51 12.90
N LEU A 138 0.85 -15.03 12.24
CA LEU A 138 -0.55 -15.35 12.52
C LEU A 138 -1.21 -15.78 11.21
N ASN A 139 -1.71 -17.03 11.21
CA ASN A 139 -2.49 -17.53 10.08
C ASN A 139 -3.89 -16.91 10.12
N ILE A 140 -4.30 -16.28 9.02
CA ILE A 140 -5.55 -15.50 8.99
C ILE A 140 -6.80 -16.36 8.95
N ASP A 141 -6.74 -17.62 8.47
CA ASP A 141 -7.92 -18.48 8.34
C ASP A 141 -8.38 -19.03 9.69
N ASN A 142 -7.43 -19.40 10.55
CA ASN A 142 -7.70 -20.08 11.82
C ASN A 142 -7.22 -19.32 13.06
N LEU A 143 -6.62 -18.14 12.87
CA LEU A 143 -6.09 -17.23 13.90
C LEU A 143 -5.01 -17.87 14.80
N ARG A 144 -4.31 -18.92 14.32
CA ARG A 144 -3.21 -19.54 15.05
C ARG A 144 -1.96 -18.68 14.95
N LYS A 145 -1.52 -18.20 16.11
CA LYS A 145 -0.26 -17.46 16.27
C LYS A 145 0.88 -18.42 16.61
N ARG A 146 2.05 -18.18 16.04
CA ARG A 146 3.32 -18.79 16.39
C ARG A 146 4.44 -17.78 16.51
N THR A 147 5.36 -17.98 17.43
CA THR A 147 6.62 -17.24 17.48
C THR A 147 7.57 -17.83 16.44
N ILE A 148 8.12 -16.99 15.57
CA ILE A 148 9.12 -17.37 14.58
C ILE A 148 10.51 -17.32 15.19
N ALA A 149 10.85 -16.17 15.77
CA ALA A 149 12.16 -15.91 16.33
C ALA A 149 12.09 -14.89 17.47
N VAL A 150 13.08 -14.93 18.34
CA VAL A 150 13.39 -13.83 19.26
C VAL A 150 14.75 -13.31 18.83
N MET A 151 14.81 -12.06 18.42
CA MET A 151 16.03 -11.45 17.90
C MET A 151 17.05 -11.25 19.03
N PRO A 152 18.31 -11.62 18.83
CA PRO A 152 19.37 -11.32 19.79
C PRO A 152 19.51 -9.82 20.02
N LYS A 153 19.83 -9.41 21.24
CA LYS A 153 19.98 -7.98 21.60
C LYS A 153 20.99 -7.24 20.73
N GLU A 154 22.01 -7.96 20.27
CA GLU A 154 23.11 -7.45 19.44
C GLU A 154 22.69 -7.27 17.97
N LEU A 155 21.59 -7.93 17.56
CA LEU A 155 21.06 -7.92 16.19
C LEU A 155 19.64 -7.33 16.14
N ARG A 156 19.38 -6.32 16.96
CA ARG A 156 18.10 -5.60 16.91
C ARG A 156 17.86 -5.02 15.53
N GLY A 157 16.61 -5.12 15.09
CA GLY A 157 16.18 -4.59 13.80
C GLY A 157 14.70 -4.76 13.61
N GLY A 158 14.21 -4.40 12.41
CA GLY A 158 12.81 -4.55 12.04
C GLY A 158 12.64 -5.40 10.80
N ILE A 159 11.71 -6.35 10.84
CA ILE A 159 11.24 -7.04 9.63
C ILE A 159 10.38 -6.08 8.81
N VAL A 160 10.49 -6.16 7.47
CA VAL A 160 9.75 -5.25 6.56
C VAL A 160 9.09 -5.94 5.38
N THR A 161 9.48 -7.17 5.03
CA THR A 161 8.92 -7.90 3.89
C THR A 161 9.05 -9.41 4.06
N VAL A 162 8.24 -10.16 3.32
CA VAL A 162 8.26 -11.63 3.23
C VAL A 162 8.43 -12.04 1.77
N ASN A 163 9.12 -13.13 1.51
CA ASN A 163 9.29 -13.65 0.15
C ASN A 163 8.05 -14.40 -0.38
N ALA A 164 8.04 -14.67 -1.67
CA ALA A 164 6.88 -15.20 -2.40
C ALA A 164 6.30 -16.50 -1.83
N ASP A 165 7.12 -17.38 -1.27
CA ASP A 165 6.71 -18.66 -0.69
C ASP A 165 6.57 -18.67 0.84
N GLY A 166 6.76 -17.54 1.49
CA GLY A 166 6.63 -17.37 2.93
C GLY A 166 7.75 -18.00 3.77
N THR A 167 8.85 -18.41 3.14
CA THR A 167 9.96 -19.10 3.84
C THR A 167 10.98 -18.16 4.46
N LEU A 168 11.09 -16.91 3.94
CA LEU A 168 12.04 -15.90 4.42
C LEU A 168 11.34 -14.57 4.68
N LEU A 169 11.62 -14.00 5.85
CA LEU A 169 11.42 -12.58 6.13
C LEU A 169 12.73 -11.84 5.86
N ALA A 170 12.64 -10.59 5.41
CA ALA A 170 13.80 -9.71 5.37
C ALA A 170 13.55 -8.43 6.17
N GLY A 171 14.64 -7.87 6.68
CA GLY A 171 14.62 -6.65 7.46
C GLY A 171 15.97 -5.95 7.52
N LYS A 172 16.01 -4.85 8.27
CA LYS A 172 17.22 -4.05 8.49
C LYS A 172 17.60 -4.05 9.96
N LEU A 173 18.90 -4.13 10.23
CA LEU A 173 19.39 -3.90 11.59
C LEU A 173 19.28 -2.42 11.96
N ASP A 174 18.95 -2.18 13.21
CA ASP A 174 18.94 -0.85 13.80
C ASP A 174 20.39 -0.32 13.90
N ASP A 175 20.52 0.98 13.70
CA ASP A 175 21.78 1.70 13.88
C ASP A 175 21.63 2.69 15.04
N PRO A 176 22.46 2.61 16.09
CA PRO A 176 22.39 3.53 17.22
C PRO A 176 22.58 5.00 16.85
N GLU A 177 23.48 5.30 15.90
CA GLU A 177 23.73 6.67 15.46
C GLU A 177 22.55 7.21 14.65
N GLU A 178 21.92 6.38 13.80
CA GLU A 178 20.68 6.78 13.12
C GLU A 178 19.58 7.11 14.13
N ARG A 179 19.37 6.28 15.15
CA ARG A 179 18.40 6.57 16.21
C ARG A 179 18.68 7.87 16.94
N LYS A 180 19.96 8.17 17.19
CA LYS A 180 20.38 9.43 17.80
C LYS A 180 20.04 10.61 16.91
N ILE A 181 20.39 10.57 15.62
CA ILE A 181 20.05 11.61 14.63
C ILE A 181 18.55 11.84 14.59
N LEU A 182 17.74 10.77 14.50
CA LEU A 182 16.27 10.87 14.48
C LEU A 182 15.69 11.45 15.78
N GLY A 183 16.30 11.15 16.93
CA GLY A 183 15.89 11.69 18.23
C GLY A 183 16.21 13.18 18.38
N GLU A 184 17.35 13.63 17.89
CA GLU A 184 17.79 15.02 17.94
C GLU A 184 17.14 15.90 16.85
N HIS A 185 16.80 15.29 15.70
CA HIS A 185 16.27 15.96 14.51
C HIS A 185 15.00 15.25 14.00
N PRO A 186 13.84 15.39 14.66
CA PRO A 186 12.64 14.60 14.33
C PRO A 186 11.97 14.96 12.99
N LYS A 187 12.29 16.12 12.40
CA LYS A 187 11.69 16.55 11.14
C LYS A 187 12.46 15.97 9.94
N LYS A 188 11.74 15.42 8.96
CA LYS A 188 12.33 14.87 7.74
C LYS A 188 13.27 15.85 7.02
N SER A 189 12.93 17.13 6.99
CA SER A 189 13.76 18.19 6.41
C SER A 189 15.13 18.37 7.10
N GLU A 190 15.27 17.91 8.35
CA GLU A 190 16.50 18.01 9.14
C GLU A 190 17.28 16.68 9.08
N PHE A 191 16.66 15.57 9.49
CA PHE A 191 17.37 14.28 9.59
C PHE A 191 17.78 13.68 8.24
N PHE A 192 17.03 13.97 7.17
CA PHE A 192 17.20 13.28 5.89
C PHE A 192 18.62 13.45 5.31
N ARG A 193 19.11 14.69 5.29
CA ARG A 193 20.48 15.00 4.84
C ARG A 193 21.53 14.47 5.82
N LEU A 194 21.29 14.57 7.12
CA LEU A 194 22.25 14.13 8.15
C LEU A 194 22.50 12.62 8.08
N ILE A 195 21.45 11.81 7.95
CA ILE A 195 21.58 10.35 7.83
C ILE A 195 22.31 9.98 6.53
N PHE A 196 21.97 10.65 5.42
CA PHE A 196 22.64 10.42 4.14
C PHE A 196 24.15 10.72 4.21
N ASP A 197 24.52 11.86 4.77
CA ASP A 197 25.92 12.30 4.87
C ASP A 197 26.73 11.47 5.89
N ALA A 198 26.08 10.93 6.91
CA ALA A 198 26.73 10.11 7.91
C ALA A 198 27.30 8.78 7.38
N ARG A 199 26.84 8.32 6.19
CA ARG A 199 27.33 7.08 5.55
C ARG A 199 27.42 5.90 6.52
N LEU A 200 26.38 5.72 7.32
CA LEU A 200 26.30 4.67 8.32
C LEU A 200 26.34 3.28 7.65
N LYS A 201 26.94 2.32 8.30
CA LYS A 201 26.94 0.94 7.82
C LYS A 201 25.57 0.31 8.08
N LYS A 202 24.78 0.14 7.04
CA LYS A 202 23.49 -0.55 7.10
C LYS A 202 23.64 -2.02 6.78
N THR A 203 22.83 -2.85 7.45
CA THR A 203 22.87 -4.31 7.27
C THR A 203 21.45 -4.83 7.03
N ILE A 204 21.31 -5.63 5.98
CA ILE A 204 20.11 -6.39 5.66
C ILE A 204 20.27 -7.79 6.25
N PHE A 205 19.21 -8.28 6.91
CA PHE A 205 19.13 -9.64 7.43
C PHE A 205 17.92 -10.37 6.88
N THR A 206 17.95 -11.69 6.96
CA THR A 206 16.80 -12.57 6.73
C THR A 206 16.52 -13.43 7.96
N ILE A 207 15.25 -13.85 8.11
CA ILE A 207 14.83 -14.85 9.11
C ILE A 207 14.12 -15.97 8.38
N ASN A 208 14.56 -17.20 8.55
CA ASN A 208 13.85 -18.36 8.08
C ASN A 208 12.59 -18.58 8.92
N THR A 209 11.40 -18.55 8.30
CA THR A 209 10.11 -18.58 9.03
C THR A 209 9.80 -19.91 9.70
N ARG A 210 10.47 -21.01 9.30
CA ARG A 210 10.28 -22.36 9.88
C ARG A 210 11.25 -22.63 11.02
N THR A 211 12.53 -22.23 10.87
CA THR A 211 13.59 -22.54 11.83
C THR A 211 13.86 -21.41 12.81
N GLY A 212 13.42 -20.19 12.51
CA GLY A 212 13.74 -18.98 13.27
C GLY A 212 15.20 -18.52 13.11
N ILE A 213 16.00 -19.20 12.28
CA ILE A 213 17.40 -18.84 12.06
C ILE A 213 17.47 -17.48 11.36
N MET A 214 18.19 -16.56 12.00
CA MET A 214 18.49 -15.22 11.48
C MET A 214 19.87 -15.21 10.85
N ASP A 215 20.00 -14.55 9.71
CA ASP A 215 21.25 -14.43 8.97
C ASP A 215 21.43 -13.02 8.38
N THR A 216 22.63 -12.46 8.52
CA THR A 216 22.98 -11.17 7.89
C THR A 216 23.51 -11.43 6.49
N ILE A 217 22.81 -10.86 5.48
CA ILE A 217 23.07 -11.22 4.08
C ILE A 217 23.84 -10.15 3.30
N TYR A 218 23.71 -8.88 3.70
CA TYR A 218 24.38 -7.77 3.02
C TYR A 218 24.64 -6.60 3.96
N SER A 219 25.78 -5.93 3.78
CA SER A 219 26.11 -4.69 4.51
C SER A 219 26.83 -3.71 3.60
N GLU A 220 26.46 -2.44 3.69
CA GLU A 220 27.09 -1.37 2.95
C GLU A 220 27.06 -0.04 3.73
N ARG A 221 28.00 0.88 3.41
CA ARG A 221 27.96 2.27 3.91
C ARG A 221 27.08 3.13 3.00
N ALA A 222 25.78 2.78 2.97
CA ALA A 222 24.73 3.50 2.27
C ALA A 222 23.44 3.40 3.08
N TRP A 223 22.52 4.32 2.86
CA TRP A 223 21.23 4.27 3.53
C TRP A 223 20.29 3.28 2.83
N LEU A 224 20.36 1.99 3.21
CA LEU A 224 19.53 0.94 2.66
C LEU A 224 18.10 1.03 3.21
N ASN A 225 17.10 1.03 2.32
CA ASN A 225 15.69 1.18 2.68
C ASN A 225 14.76 0.46 1.67
N HIS A 226 13.43 0.53 1.87
CA HIS A 226 12.38 0.02 0.98
C HIS A 226 12.66 -1.40 0.45
N LEU A 227 12.91 -2.36 1.37
CA LEU A 227 13.12 -3.75 1.00
C LEU A 227 11.80 -4.38 0.54
N GLN A 228 11.83 -5.03 -0.62
CA GLN A 228 10.69 -5.73 -1.19
C GLN A 228 11.16 -7.02 -1.88
N PHE A 229 10.64 -8.17 -1.47
CA PHE A 229 10.87 -9.37 -2.25
C PHE A 229 10.06 -9.36 -3.56
N SER A 230 10.60 -10.00 -4.59
CA SER A 230 9.83 -10.28 -5.79
C SER A 230 8.58 -11.10 -5.44
N PRO A 231 7.41 -10.81 -6.03
CA PRO A 231 6.18 -11.57 -5.76
C PRO A 231 6.21 -13.00 -6.34
N THR A 232 7.18 -13.35 -7.19
CA THR A 232 7.26 -14.66 -7.86
C THR A 232 8.58 -15.38 -7.66
N ASP A 233 9.68 -14.66 -7.43
CA ASP A 233 11.00 -15.24 -7.16
C ASP A 233 11.33 -15.13 -5.65
N PRO A 234 11.31 -16.25 -4.90
CA PRO A 234 11.50 -16.21 -3.45
C PRO A 234 12.92 -15.83 -3.02
N THR A 235 13.88 -15.76 -3.94
CA THR A 235 15.27 -15.41 -3.62
C THR A 235 15.65 -13.99 -4.01
N LEU A 236 14.83 -13.32 -4.85
CA LEU A 236 15.14 -12.00 -5.38
C LEU A 236 14.58 -10.88 -4.51
N LEU A 237 15.47 -10.08 -3.94
CA LEU A 237 15.14 -8.93 -3.08
C LEU A 237 15.50 -7.63 -3.79
N MET A 238 14.55 -6.69 -3.86
CA MET A 238 14.79 -5.29 -4.22
C MET A 238 15.02 -4.48 -2.94
N PHE A 239 15.88 -3.49 -3.03
CA PHE A 239 16.08 -2.46 -1.99
C PHE A 239 16.53 -1.15 -2.63
N CYS A 240 16.40 -0.07 -1.89
CA CYS A 240 16.87 1.22 -2.37
C CYS A 240 18.08 1.76 -1.61
N HIS A 241 18.88 2.57 -2.30
CA HIS A 241 19.76 3.54 -1.68
C HIS A 241 18.94 4.83 -1.46
N GLU A 242 18.56 5.07 -0.21
CA GLU A 242 17.85 6.29 0.19
C GLU A 242 18.79 7.48 0.23
N GLY A 243 18.26 8.69 0.02
CA GLY A 243 19.04 9.92 0.04
C GLY A 243 18.41 10.98 -0.85
N PRO A 244 19.09 12.11 -1.09
CA PRO A 244 18.65 13.06 -2.09
C PRO A 244 18.54 12.38 -3.45
N TRP A 245 17.34 12.23 -3.98
CA TRP A 245 17.04 11.37 -5.13
C TRP A 245 17.84 11.70 -6.40
N HIS A 246 18.27 12.96 -6.53
CA HIS A 246 19.14 13.38 -7.63
C HIS A 246 20.64 13.14 -7.39
N GLU A 247 21.02 12.59 -6.24
CA GLU A 247 22.42 12.26 -5.87
C GLU A 247 22.68 10.75 -5.79
N VAL A 248 21.60 9.91 -5.80
CA VAL A 248 21.71 8.47 -5.65
C VAL A 248 21.21 7.71 -6.87
N ASP A 249 21.87 6.63 -7.25
CA ASP A 249 21.29 5.58 -8.08
C ASP A 249 20.50 4.67 -7.14
N ARG A 250 19.16 4.74 -7.21
CA ARG A 250 18.30 4.36 -6.09
C ARG A 250 17.98 2.87 -6.05
N ILE A 251 17.69 2.23 -7.18
CA ILE A 251 16.97 0.95 -7.25
C ILE A 251 17.95 -0.20 -7.49
N TRP A 252 18.00 -1.15 -6.56
CA TRP A 252 18.93 -2.27 -6.58
C TRP A 252 18.22 -3.58 -6.30
N THR A 253 18.76 -4.69 -6.85
CA THR A 253 18.31 -6.05 -6.53
C THR A 253 19.47 -6.94 -6.13
N MET A 254 19.20 -7.98 -5.34
CA MET A 254 20.14 -9.04 -5.02
C MET A 254 19.44 -10.39 -4.85
N ASP A 255 20.13 -11.47 -5.17
CA ASP A 255 19.74 -12.82 -4.78
C ASP A 255 20.23 -13.10 -3.35
N VAL A 256 19.28 -13.26 -2.42
CA VAL A 256 19.60 -13.41 -0.98
C VAL A 256 20.19 -14.77 -0.62
N VAL A 257 20.04 -15.78 -1.49
CA VAL A 257 20.59 -17.12 -1.30
C VAL A 257 21.99 -17.23 -1.89
N LYS A 258 22.18 -16.77 -3.12
CA LYS A 258 23.51 -16.77 -3.77
C LYS A 258 24.45 -15.72 -3.20
N ARG A 259 23.86 -14.64 -2.63
CA ARG A 259 24.63 -13.51 -2.05
C ARG A 259 25.59 -12.86 -3.05
N GLU A 260 25.17 -12.82 -4.30
CA GLU A 260 25.89 -12.12 -5.36
C GLU A 260 25.90 -10.61 -5.07
N LYS A 261 26.85 -9.92 -5.68
CA LYS A 261 26.91 -8.45 -5.60
C LYS A 261 25.58 -7.85 -6.09
N PRO A 262 25.00 -6.88 -5.35
CA PRO A 262 23.78 -6.21 -5.79
C PRO A 262 23.91 -5.63 -7.18
N ARG A 263 22.83 -5.74 -7.96
CA ARG A 263 22.72 -5.22 -9.31
C ARG A 263 21.90 -3.94 -9.30
N LEU A 264 22.44 -2.90 -9.93
CA LEU A 264 21.72 -1.66 -10.20
C LEU A 264 20.64 -1.89 -11.27
N ILE A 265 19.41 -1.47 -11.00
CA ILE A 265 18.26 -1.62 -11.89
C ILE A 265 18.08 -0.38 -12.77
N HIS A 266 18.08 0.79 -12.17
CA HIS A 266 18.00 2.05 -12.91
C HIS A 266 19.21 2.92 -12.61
N LYS A 267 19.91 3.36 -13.66
CA LYS A 267 21.04 4.30 -13.57
C LYS A 267 20.63 5.65 -14.11
N ARG A 268 20.77 6.69 -13.30
CA ARG A 268 20.54 8.06 -13.76
C ARG A 268 21.43 8.40 -14.96
N THR A 269 20.85 9.03 -15.97
CA THR A 269 21.48 9.35 -17.24
C THR A 269 21.79 10.84 -17.42
N MET A 270 21.21 11.68 -16.55
CA MET A 270 21.38 13.13 -16.65
C MET A 270 21.38 13.82 -15.26
N TYR A 271 21.83 15.08 -15.26
CA TYR A 271 21.79 15.92 -14.06
C TYR A 271 20.35 16.15 -13.60
N ARG A 272 20.12 16.06 -12.29
CA ARG A 272 18.79 16.19 -11.64
C ARG A 272 17.75 15.15 -12.06
N GLU A 273 18.13 14.08 -12.67
CA GLU A 273 17.23 12.94 -12.83
C GLU A 273 16.93 12.33 -11.46
N ILE A 274 15.66 11.96 -11.23
CA ILE A 274 15.23 11.25 -10.02
C ILE A 274 14.37 10.05 -10.40
N ALA A 275 14.58 8.94 -9.68
CA ALA A 275 13.71 7.78 -9.66
C ALA A 275 13.29 7.51 -8.21
N GLY A 276 12.07 7.05 -7.98
CA GLY A 276 11.57 6.78 -6.64
C GLY A 276 10.30 5.96 -6.61
N HIS A 277 9.76 5.74 -5.41
CA HIS A 277 8.54 4.96 -5.16
C HIS A 277 8.48 3.67 -6.00
N GLU A 278 9.58 2.91 -5.94
CA GLU A 278 9.76 1.67 -6.69
C GLU A 278 8.84 0.55 -6.20
N TRP A 279 8.29 -0.24 -7.14
CA TRP A 279 7.47 -1.41 -6.83
C TRP A 279 7.66 -2.53 -7.85
N TRP A 280 7.37 -3.75 -7.42
CA TRP A 280 7.36 -4.90 -8.32
C TRP A 280 6.09 -4.96 -9.16
N GLY A 281 6.24 -5.24 -10.45
CA GLY A 281 5.14 -5.77 -11.25
C GLY A 281 4.71 -7.15 -10.74
N ALA A 282 3.45 -7.51 -10.95
CA ALA A 282 2.89 -8.77 -10.48
C ALA A 282 3.58 -10.01 -11.08
N ASP A 283 4.20 -9.88 -12.26
CA ASP A 283 4.98 -10.94 -12.92
C ASP A 283 6.31 -11.24 -12.22
N GLY A 284 6.75 -10.36 -11.28
CA GLY A 284 8.04 -10.46 -10.57
C GLY A 284 9.26 -10.29 -11.47
N ARG A 285 9.06 -9.80 -12.70
CA ARG A 285 10.12 -9.59 -13.72
C ARG A 285 10.40 -8.13 -13.96
N HIS A 286 9.42 -7.27 -13.68
CA HIS A 286 9.53 -5.84 -13.88
C HIS A 286 9.52 -5.08 -12.54
N ILE A 287 10.39 -4.08 -12.45
CA ILE A 287 10.34 -3.06 -11.41
C ILE A 287 9.88 -1.77 -12.08
N TYR A 288 8.85 -1.19 -11.51
CA TYR A 288 8.31 0.12 -11.88
C TYR A 288 8.79 1.16 -10.89
N PHE A 289 8.83 2.40 -11.31
CA PHE A 289 9.21 3.54 -10.47
C PHE A 289 8.70 4.85 -11.04
N ASP A 290 8.45 5.84 -10.20
CA ASP A 290 8.24 7.20 -10.67
C ASP A 290 9.56 7.81 -11.13
N LEU A 291 9.53 8.57 -12.23
CA LEU A 291 10.74 9.05 -12.90
C LEU A 291 10.54 10.48 -13.39
N GLN A 292 11.54 11.34 -13.14
CA GLN A 292 11.56 12.69 -13.67
C GLN A 292 12.92 12.99 -14.36
N LYS A 293 12.86 13.42 -15.58
CA LYS A 293 14.04 13.69 -16.46
C LYS A 293 13.97 15.09 -17.08
N PRO A 294 14.54 16.14 -16.42
CA PRO A 294 15.05 16.21 -15.06
C PRO A 294 13.91 16.48 -14.04
N ARG A 295 14.24 16.46 -12.75
CA ARG A 295 13.30 16.74 -11.65
C ARG A 295 12.50 18.02 -11.87
N GLY A 296 11.17 17.88 -11.84
CA GLY A 296 10.21 18.97 -11.93
C GLY A 296 9.93 19.45 -13.36
N GLU A 297 10.44 18.80 -14.39
CA GLU A 297 10.27 19.20 -15.79
C GLU A 297 9.49 18.15 -16.61
N THR A 298 10.03 16.97 -16.83
CA THR A 298 9.35 15.91 -17.57
C THR A 298 9.09 14.69 -16.68
N PHE A 299 7.92 14.11 -16.80
CA PHE A 299 7.38 13.12 -15.87
C PHE A 299 7.09 11.82 -16.59
N PHE A 300 7.52 10.72 -15.98
CA PHE A 300 7.35 9.36 -16.51
C PHE A 300 7.02 8.37 -15.40
N VAL A 301 6.43 7.25 -15.78
CA VAL A 301 6.55 6.00 -15.05
C VAL A 301 7.59 5.17 -15.79
N GLY A 302 8.67 4.81 -15.12
CA GLY A 302 9.71 3.92 -15.63
C GLY A 302 9.37 2.46 -15.32
N LYS A 303 9.80 1.55 -16.22
CA LYS A 303 9.62 0.10 -16.11
C LYS A 303 10.89 -0.59 -16.57
N THR A 304 11.56 -1.33 -15.71
CA THR A 304 12.78 -2.07 -16.06
C THR A 304 12.58 -3.56 -15.85
N ASN A 305 12.91 -4.36 -16.87
CA ASN A 305 12.97 -5.82 -16.73
C ASN A 305 14.25 -6.21 -15.99
N VAL A 306 14.11 -6.86 -14.84
CA VAL A 306 15.26 -7.19 -13.95
C VAL A 306 16.23 -8.22 -14.54
N TYR A 307 15.82 -9.01 -15.51
CA TYR A 307 16.67 -10.03 -16.13
C TYR A 307 17.39 -9.52 -17.39
N SER A 308 16.65 -8.86 -18.28
CA SER A 308 17.23 -8.34 -19.54
C SER A 308 17.88 -6.96 -19.37
N GLY A 309 17.44 -6.16 -18.37
CA GLY A 309 17.84 -4.77 -18.19
C GLY A 309 17.20 -3.82 -19.20
N VAL A 310 16.21 -4.27 -19.98
CA VAL A 310 15.45 -3.39 -20.88
C VAL A 310 14.59 -2.47 -20.03
N GLU A 311 14.70 -1.16 -20.26
CA GLU A 311 13.94 -0.12 -19.61
C GLU A 311 13.02 0.57 -20.61
N GLU A 312 11.80 0.87 -20.20
CA GLU A 312 10.79 1.63 -20.93
C GLU A 312 10.30 2.78 -20.02
N ASP A 313 10.11 3.96 -20.61
CA ASP A 313 9.62 5.14 -19.93
C ASP A 313 8.30 5.58 -20.56
N PHE A 314 7.28 5.75 -19.75
CA PHE A 314 5.94 6.16 -20.19
C PHE A 314 5.65 7.57 -19.70
N GLU A 315 5.62 8.53 -20.62
CA GLU A 315 5.40 9.95 -20.31
C GLU A 315 3.95 10.20 -19.86
N LEU A 316 3.80 11.09 -18.86
CA LEU A 316 2.50 11.60 -18.41
C LEU A 316 2.56 13.12 -18.19
N GLN A 317 1.39 13.76 -18.16
CA GLN A 317 1.33 15.19 -17.88
C GLN A 317 1.66 15.45 -16.41
N ARG A 318 2.33 16.57 -16.11
CA ARG A 318 2.64 16.97 -14.73
C ARG A 318 1.41 16.99 -13.83
N SER A 319 0.27 17.48 -14.31
CA SER A 319 -0.99 17.56 -13.55
C SER A 319 -1.60 16.19 -13.21
N GLU A 320 -1.15 15.13 -13.89
CA GLU A 320 -1.57 13.74 -13.69
C GLU A 320 -0.60 12.97 -12.78
N TRP A 321 0.50 13.61 -12.38
CA TRP A 321 1.49 13.02 -11.48
C TRP A 321 0.84 12.58 -10.17
N SER A 322 1.12 11.36 -9.78
CA SER A 322 0.69 10.78 -8.50
C SER A 322 1.87 10.64 -7.55
N VAL A 323 1.62 10.71 -6.26
CA VAL A 323 2.66 10.44 -5.25
C VAL A 323 3.06 8.98 -5.35
N HIS A 324 2.05 8.08 -5.50
CA HIS A 324 2.26 6.66 -5.71
C HIS A 324 1.49 6.18 -6.93
N PHE A 325 2.11 5.22 -7.63
CA PHE A 325 1.49 4.48 -8.72
C PHE A 325 1.49 2.99 -8.39
N VAL A 326 0.61 2.23 -9.02
CA VAL A 326 0.59 0.76 -8.96
C VAL A 326 0.19 0.20 -10.32
N SER A 327 0.80 -0.91 -10.73
CA SER A 327 0.39 -1.66 -11.92
C SER A 327 -0.73 -2.64 -11.61
N ALA A 328 -1.61 -2.87 -12.60
CA ALA A 328 -2.59 -3.95 -12.55
C ALA A 328 -1.90 -5.32 -12.47
N TRP A 329 -2.63 -6.36 -12.04
CA TRP A 329 -2.09 -7.72 -11.94
C TRP A 329 -1.67 -8.30 -13.30
N ASP A 330 -2.31 -7.86 -14.38
CA ASP A 330 -1.96 -8.24 -15.76
C ASP A 330 -0.99 -7.25 -16.44
N GLU A 331 -0.56 -6.20 -15.70
CA GLU A 331 0.37 -5.14 -16.12
C GLU A 331 -0.04 -4.34 -17.35
N LYS A 332 -1.33 -4.37 -17.75
CA LYS A 332 -1.83 -3.62 -18.90
C LYS A 332 -2.27 -2.19 -18.58
N THR A 333 -2.44 -1.87 -17.34
CA THR A 333 -2.90 -0.57 -16.86
C THR A 333 -2.19 -0.19 -15.57
N LEU A 334 -2.27 1.09 -15.19
CA LEU A 334 -1.75 1.61 -13.94
C LEU A 334 -2.85 2.39 -13.21
N ALA A 335 -2.70 2.55 -11.91
CA ALA A 335 -3.47 3.49 -11.11
C ALA A 335 -2.54 4.44 -10.36
N GLY A 336 -3.04 5.62 -10.01
CA GLY A 336 -2.27 6.62 -9.26
C GLY A 336 -3.13 7.33 -8.22
N ASP A 337 -2.54 7.69 -7.11
CA ASP A 337 -3.22 8.34 -5.99
C ASP A 337 -3.25 9.87 -6.06
N GLY A 338 -2.73 10.45 -7.14
CA GLY A 338 -2.70 11.90 -7.34
C GLY A 338 -1.79 12.62 -6.34
N GLY A 339 -2.17 13.82 -6.00
CA GLY A 339 -1.45 14.63 -5.02
C GLY A 339 -2.17 15.94 -4.72
N SER A 340 -1.84 16.58 -3.61
CA SER A 340 -2.41 17.88 -3.24
C SER A 340 -1.99 19.00 -4.20
N LYS A 341 -2.64 20.14 -4.11
CA LYS A 341 -2.27 21.36 -4.88
C LYS A 341 -0.82 21.81 -4.63
N THR A 342 -0.26 21.46 -3.48
CA THR A 342 1.12 21.78 -3.09
C THR A 342 2.09 20.65 -3.38
N SER A 343 1.62 19.50 -3.87
CA SER A 343 2.45 18.38 -4.31
C SER A 343 3.14 18.67 -5.66
N VAL A 344 3.95 17.74 -6.11
CA VAL A 344 4.69 17.84 -7.39
C VAL A 344 3.76 18.07 -8.59
N ALA A 345 2.56 17.51 -8.59
CA ALA A 345 1.58 17.64 -9.66
C ALA A 345 1.15 19.10 -9.91
N HIS A 346 1.01 19.90 -8.85
CA HIS A 346 0.44 21.25 -8.92
C HIS A 346 -0.85 21.31 -9.77
N SER A 347 -1.71 20.27 -9.66
CA SER A 347 -2.91 20.17 -10.48
C SER A 347 -3.85 21.36 -10.24
N PRO A 348 -4.17 22.18 -11.27
CA PRO A 348 -4.99 23.37 -11.11
C PRO A 348 -6.45 23.04 -10.76
N GLU A 349 -6.94 21.87 -11.17
CA GLU A 349 -8.31 21.43 -10.98
C GLU A 349 -8.48 20.59 -9.70
N GLY A 350 -7.44 20.40 -8.93
CA GLY A 350 -7.44 19.61 -7.69
C GLY A 350 -6.78 18.26 -7.84
N GLN A 351 -7.11 17.38 -6.94
CA GLN A 351 -6.47 16.08 -6.77
C GLN A 351 -7.46 14.96 -7.09
N TRP A 352 -6.97 13.86 -7.68
CA TRP A 352 -7.81 12.78 -8.19
C TRP A 352 -7.18 11.43 -7.90
N ILE A 353 -8.00 10.39 -7.77
CA ILE A 353 -7.56 9.02 -8.03
C ILE A 353 -7.60 8.85 -9.55
N TYR A 354 -6.50 8.34 -10.12
CA TYR A 354 -6.33 8.15 -11.55
C TYR A 354 -6.28 6.68 -11.93
N PHE A 355 -6.76 6.40 -13.14
CA PHE A 355 -6.53 5.19 -13.90
C PHE A 355 -5.76 5.58 -15.16
N PHE A 356 -4.76 4.78 -15.56
CA PHE A 356 -3.93 5.04 -16.73
C PHE A 356 -3.92 3.85 -17.68
N GLU A 357 -4.06 4.14 -18.96
CA GLU A 357 -3.89 3.21 -20.06
C GLU A 357 -2.59 3.55 -20.81
N TYR A 358 -1.88 2.53 -21.31
CA TYR A 358 -0.74 2.75 -22.20
C TYR A 358 -1.20 3.24 -23.56
N ASP A 359 -0.63 4.34 -24.03
CA ASP A 359 -0.84 4.93 -25.36
C ASP A 359 0.52 5.15 -26.03
N GLY A 360 1.10 4.07 -26.56
CA GLY A 360 2.48 4.06 -27.06
C GLY A 360 3.48 4.40 -25.94
N PRO A 361 4.31 5.46 -26.12
CA PRO A 361 5.29 5.89 -25.12
C PRO A 361 4.68 6.79 -24.02
N ARG A 362 3.36 6.90 -23.94
CA ARG A 362 2.65 7.78 -23.00
C ARG A 362 1.64 7.01 -22.17
N LEU A 363 1.20 7.67 -21.09
CA LEU A 363 0.04 7.24 -20.31
C LEU A 363 -1.13 8.18 -20.57
N LYS A 364 -2.29 7.61 -20.81
CA LYS A 364 -3.56 8.32 -20.91
C LYS A 364 -4.31 8.19 -19.60
N ALA A 365 -4.51 9.31 -18.92
CA ALA A 365 -5.17 9.36 -17.61
C ALA A 365 -6.70 9.46 -17.72
N THR A 366 -7.40 8.69 -16.88
CA THR A 366 -8.82 8.83 -16.58
C THR A 366 -9.00 9.16 -15.10
N ARG A 367 -9.80 10.17 -14.77
CA ARG A 367 -10.11 10.56 -13.39
C ARG A 367 -11.21 9.66 -12.84
N LEU A 368 -10.96 9.03 -11.69
CA LEU A 368 -11.91 8.11 -11.06
C LEU A 368 -12.67 8.72 -9.87
N VAL A 369 -12.00 9.49 -9.01
CA VAL A 369 -12.60 10.09 -7.82
C VAL A 369 -12.05 11.49 -7.61
N ASN A 370 -12.93 12.44 -7.32
CA ASN A 370 -12.52 13.79 -6.92
C ASN A 370 -12.10 13.81 -5.45
N MET A 371 -10.78 14.03 -5.20
CA MET A 371 -10.16 14.01 -3.88
C MET A 371 -10.10 15.39 -3.21
N LYS A 372 -10.88 16.39 -3.65
CA LYS A 372 -10.81 17.77 -3.14
C LYS A 372 -11.10 17.92 -1.64
N ASN A 373 -11.89 17.01 -1.08
CA ASN A 373 -12.25 16.99 0.35
C ASN A 373 -11.37 16.04 1.17
N HIS A 374 -10.29 15.51 0.56
CA HIS A 374 -9.30 14.68 1.23
C HIS A 374 -8.12 15.51 1.71
N ASP A 375 -7.68 15.31 2.96
CA ASP A 375 -6.43 15.88 3.48
C ASP A 375 -5.26 14.91 3.19
N TYR A 376 -4.36 15.33 2.32
CA TYR A 376 -3.19 14.55 1.87
C TYR A 376 -2.08 14.36 2.93
N LYS A 377 -2.32 14.74 4.18
CA LYS A 377 -1.51 14.21 5.29
C LYS A 377 -1.63 12.69 5.40
N LEU A 378 -2.76 12.14 4.96
CA LEU A 378 -2.97 10.73 4.67
C LEU A 378 -2.80 10.51 3.16
N GLU A 379 -1.72 9.88 2.73
CA GLU A 379 -1.54 9.50 1.33
C GLU A 379 -2.52 8.38 0.97
N PRO A 380 -3.23 8.45 -0.19
CA PRO A 380 -4.28 7.48 -0.51
C PRO A 380 -3.79 6.05 -0.75
N ASN A 381 -2.58 5.86 -1.27
CA ASN A 381 -1.96 4.56 -1.46
C ASN A 381 -2.86 3.54 -2.19
N VAL A 382 -2.95 3.70 -3.50
CA VAL A 382 -3.84 2.90 -4.36
C VAL A 382 -3.39 1.44 -4.50
N HIS A 383 -4.39 0.53 -4.64
CA HIS A 383 -4.19 -0.89 -4.96
C HIS A 383 -5.24 -1.34 -5.98
N TYR A 384 -4.88 -2.23 -6.90
CA TYR A 384 -5.89 -2.97 -7.66
C TYR A 384 -6.51 -4.06 -6.79
N SER A 385 -7.85 -4.21 -6.86
CA SER A 385 -8.49 -5.42 -6.34
C SER A 385 -7.97 -6.67 -7.07
N PRO A 386 -8.03 -7.87 -6.46
CA PRO A 386 -7.57 -9.10 -7.12
C PRO A 386 -8.27 -9.40 -8.45
N ASP A 387 -9.54 -9.00 -8.59
CA ASP A 387 -10.33 -9.15 -9.82
C ASP A 387 -10.12 -8.01 -10.84
N GLN A 388 -9.33 -7.00 -10.49
CA GLN A 388 -8.99 -5.83 -11.30
C GLN A 388 -10.18 -4.93 -11.70
N HIS A 389 -11.33 -5.09 -11.04
CA HIS A 389 -12.50 -4.23 -11.31
C HIS A 389 -12.51 -2.94 -10.49
N TRP A 390 -11.68 -2.87 -9.44
CA TRP A 390 -11.69 -1.76 -8.49
C TRP A 390 -10.30 -1.23 -8.23
N ILE A 391 -10.20 0.08 -8.04
CA ILE A 391 -9.05 0.72 -7.40
C ILE A 391 -9.41 0.99 -5.94
N ILE A 392 -8.68 0.36 -5.03
CA ILE A 392 -8.83 0.50 -3.59
C ILE A 392 -7.88 1.60 -3.11
N PHE A 393 -8.36 2.49 -2.25
CA PHE A 393 -7.59 3.60 -1.71
C PHE A 393 -8.07 3.96 -0.30
N ARG A 394 -7.23 4.59 0.49
CA ARG A 394 -7.61 5.13 1.80
C ARG A 394 -7.86 6.63 1.70
N ALA A 395 -8.83 7.12 2.47
CA ALA A 395 -9.14 8.55 2.53
C ALA A 395 -9.73 8.95 3.88
N ASN A 396 -9.69 10.26 4.17
CA ASN A 396 -10.23 10.87 5.38
C ASN A 396 -11.39 11.83 5.06
N PHE A 397 -12.18 11.51 4.05
CA PHE A 397 -13.32 12.31 3.57
C PHE A 397 -14.33 12.70 4.66
N GLU A 398 -14.48 11.86 5.67
CA GLU A 398 -15.47 11.97 6.73
C GLU A 398 -14.84 12.51 8.05
N GLY A 399 -13.59 13.00 8.00
CA GLY A 399 -12.82 13.41 9.17
C GLY A 399 -12.18 12.24 9.92
N VAL A 400 -12.37 11.00 9.45
CA VAL A 400 -11.75 9.76 9.94
C VAL A 400 -11.23 8.94 8.77
N GLU A 401 -10.18 8.19 8.99
CA GLU A 401 -9.53 7.38 7.96
C GLU A 401 -10.35 6.12 7.67
N ASN A 402 -10.69 5.92 6.42
CA ASN A 402 -11.37 4.72 5.93
C ASN A 402 -10.78 4.25 4.59
N VAL A 403 -11.06 2.99 4.25
CA VAL A 403 -10.70 2.40 2.96
C VAL A 403 -11.92 2.33 2.07
N TYR A 404 -11.74 2.78 0.83
CA TYR A 404 -12.76 2.85 -0.21
C TYR A 404 -12.29 2.09 -1.45
N ALA A 405 -13.23 1.79 -2.34
CA ALA A 405 -12.93 1.29 -3.67
C ALA A 405 -13.74 2.05 -4.71
N VAL A 406 -13.14 2.36 -5.85
CA VAL A 406 -13.81 2.96 -7.01
C VAL A 406 -13.82 1.97 -8.16
N GLU A 407 -14.98 1.81 -8.78
CA GLU A 407 -15.20 0.93 -9.93
C GLU A 407 -14.53 1.47 -11.19
N ILE A 408 -13.76 0.59 -11.88
CA ILE A 408 -13.12 0.90 -13.15
C ILE A 408 -14.11 0.54 -14.26
N ASN A 409 -14.76 1.53 -14.88
CA ASN A 409 -15.61 1.33 -16.04
C ASN A 409 -14.77 1.19 -17.32
N THR A 410 -14.08 0.06 -17.49
CA THR A 410 -13.47 -0.28 -18.78
C THR A 410 -14.57 -0.88 -19.66
N GLY A 411 -15.06 -0.19 -20.67
CA GLY A 411 -16.23 -0.54 -21.50
C GLY A 411 -16.30 -1.96 -22.09
N CYS A 412 -15.49 -2.91 -21.59
CA CYS A 412 -15.40 -4.31 -22.01
C CYS A 412 -15.86 -5.32 -20.95
N PHE A 413 -16.24 -4.91 -19.73
CA PHE A 413 -16.62 -5.86 -18.68
C PHE A 413 -18.09 -5.70 -18.30
N SER A 414 -18.82 -6.83 -18.39
CA SER A 414 -20.18 -6.94 -17.84
C SER A 414 -20.12 -6.76 -16.32
N PRO A 415 -21.05 -6.00 -15.71
CA PRO A 415 -21.00 -5.75 -14.27
C PRO A 415 -21.25 -7.06 -13.51
N ASN A 416 -20.18 -7.69 -13.03
CA ASN A 416 -20.30 -8.70 -12.00
C ASN A 416 -20.31 -8.00 -10.63
N ARG A 417 -21.34 -8.25 -9.87
CA ARG A 417 -21.62 -7.70 -8.54
C ARG A 417 -20.58 -8.20 -7.53
N PHE A 418 -20.12 -7.30 -6.62
CA PHE A 418 -19.71 -7.72 -5.30
C PHE A 418 -20.85 -8.45 -4.62
#